data_a007b83977557c002724a4e0a3904fb4
#
_entry.id   a007b83977557c002724a4e0a3904fb4
#
_cell.length_a   1.000
_cell.length_b   1.000
_cell.length_c   1.000
_cell.angle_alpha   90.00
_cell.angle_beta   90.00
_cell.angle_gamma   90.00
#
_symmetry.space_group_name_H-M   'P 1'
#
loop_
_entity.id
_entity.type
_entity.pdbx_description
1 polymer ?
#
loop_
_entity_poly.entity_id
_entity_poly.type
_entity_poly.pdbx_seq_one_letter_code
_entity_poly.pdbx_strand_id
1 'polypeptide(L)'
;MRVIVYQASDTSALSKNFTRKDFKCPCGCSRQMVDSELVEKLQAIRDKLGKAIKVTSGYRCITHNASKTVGGSPNSKHRYGMAADWRMVDRSINPVALGIIAAQYFKAVGIYWYDGCTIVHTDTRDAKATWLCD
;
A
#
# COMPACT_ATOMS: atom_id res chain seq x y z
N MET A 1 8.64 18.02 2.21
CA MET A 1 7.31 17.37 2.28
C MET A 1 7.44 15.90 1.99
N ARG A 2 6.72 15.09 2.73
CA ARG A 2 6.72 13.64 2.54
C ARG A 2 5.93 13.19 1.31
N VAL A 3 4.86 13.92 0.97
CA VAL A 3 3.99 13.54 -0.15
C VAL A 3 4.59 14.02 -1.46
N ILE A 4 4.81 13.08 -2.36
CA ILE A 4 5.30 13.33 -3.71
C ILE A 4 4.10 13.38 -4.64
N VAL A 5 3.92 14.49 -5.36
CA VAL A 5 2.88 14.64 -6.39
C VAL A 5 3.54 14.46 -7.74
N TYR A 6 2.96 13.65 -8.61
CA TYR A 6 3.55 13.35 -9.91
C TYR A 6 2.49 13.09 -10.97
N GLN A 7 2.90 13.14 -12.23
CA GLN A 7 2.02 12.81 -13.36
C GLN A 7 2.01 11.29 -13.59
N ALA A 8 0.88 10.75 -13.99
CA ALA A 8 0.71 9.31 -14.23
C ALA A 8 1.68 8.76 -15.29
N SER A 9 2.18 9.61 -16.17
CA SER A 9 3.19 9.27 -17.17
C SER A 9 4.59 9.07 -16.59
N ASP A 10 4.84 9.59 -15.39
CA ASP A 10 6.11 9.39 -14.69
C ASP A 10 6.08 8.04 -13.95
N THR A 11 6.84 7.09 -14.45
CA THR A 11 6.94 5.74 -13.90
C THR A 11 8.29 5.48 -13.24
N SER A 12 9.04 6.53 -12.92
CA SER A 12 10.40 6.43 -12.39
C SER A 12 10.46 5.82 -10.99
N ALA A 13 11.65 5.38 -10.62
CA ALA A 13 11.90 4.74 -9.34
C ALA A 13 11.66 5.68 -8.16
N LEU A 14 11.11 5.12 -7.08
CA LEU A 14 10.97 5.77 -5.77
C LEU A 14 11.99 5.21 -4.79
N SER A 15 12.32 3.94 -4.91
CA SER A 15 13.32 3.24 -4.12
C SER A 15 13.88 2.09 -4.95
N LYS A 16 14.76 1.28 -4.35
CA LYS A 16 15.41 0.17 -5.04
C LYS A 16 14.43 -0.77 -5.74
N ASN A 17 13.30 -1.09 -5.08
CA ASN A 17 12.35 -2.10 -5.59
C ASN A 17 10.96 -1.54 -5.90
N PHE A 18 10.73 -0.26 -5.69
CA PHE A 18 9.41 0.36 -5.92
C PHE A 18 9.51 1.55 -6.87
N THR A 19 8.55 1.62 -7.80
CA THR A 19 8.42 2.70 -8.76
C THR A 19 7.12 3.46 -8.56
N ARG A 20 6.99 4.64 -9.15
CA ARG A 20 5.75 5.41 -9.15
C ARG A 20 4.59 4.63 -9.75
N LYS A 21 4.87 3.79 -10.73
CA LYS A 21 3.85 2.92 -11.35
C LYS A 21 3.20 1.97 -10.36
N ASP A 22 3.94 1.47 -9.37
CA ASP A 22 3.43 0.52 -8.37
C ASP A 22 2.29 1.11 -7.52
N PHE A 23 2.29 2.42 -7.32
CA PHE A 23 1.32 3.12 -6.46
C PHE A 23 0.25 3.88 -7.24
N LYS A 24 0.19 3.70 -8.55
CA LYS A 24 -0.68 4.47 -9.44
C LYS A 24 -2.16 4.14 -9.25
N CYS A 25 -3.01 5.17 -9.23
CA CYS A 25 -4.47 4.99 -9.26
C CYS A 25 -4.88 4.31 -10.59
N PRO A 26 -5.64 3.20 -10.54
CA PRO A 26 -5.97 2.45 -11.75
C PRO A 26 -7.00 3.13 -12.67
N CYS A 27 -7.66 4.20 -12.22
CA CYS A 27 -8.65 4.90 -13.06
C CYS A 27 -8.03 5.70 -14.22
N GLY A 28 -6.69 5.86 -14.23
CA GLY A 28 -6.00 6.59 -15.28
C GLY A 28 -5.97 8.10 -15.10
N CYS A 29 -6.33 8.61 -13.92
CA CYS A 29 -6.24 10.04 -13.62
C CYS A 29 -4.79 10.54 -13.77
N SER A 30 -4.62 11.76 -14.27
CA SER A 30 -3.29 12.29 -14.59
C SER A 30 -2.46 12.61 -13.36
N ARG A 31 -3.09 13.12 -12.29
CA ARG A 31 -2.41 13.49 -11.05
C ARG A 31 -2.35 12.31 -10.11
N GLN A 32 -1.17 12.01 -9.62
CA GLN A 32 -0.90 10.94 -8.67
C GLN A 32 -0.21 11.49 -7.44
N MET A 33 -0.27 10.76 -6.32
CA MET A 33 0.50 11.12 -5.14
C MET A 33 0.91 9.88 -4.34
N VAL A 34 2.04 9.96 -3.66
CA VAL A 34 2.54 8.92 -2.78
C VAL A 34 3.34 9.54 -1.64
N ASP A 35 3.15 9.02 -0.42
CA ASP A 35 3.93 9.41 0.74
C ASP A 35 5.29 8.70 0.70
N SER A 36 6.37 9.46 0.74
CA SER A 36 7.72 8.89 0.73
C SER A 36 7.99 7.96 1.92
N GLU A 37 7.40 8.24 3.08
CA GLU A 37 7.53 7.37 4.26
C GLU A 37 6.89 6.00 4.02
N LEU A 38 5.76 5.96 3.31
CA LEU A 38 5.14 4.69 2.92
C LEU A 38 6.11 3.84 2.09
N VAL A 39 6.75 4.45 1.11
CA VAL A 39 7.71 3.76 0.24
C VAL A 39 8.92 3.28 1.02
N GLU A 40 9.49 4.13 1.88
CA GLU A 40 10.65 3.78 2.70
C GLU A 40 10.38 2.58 3.59
N LYS A 41 9.22 2.55 4.24
CA LYS A 41 8.82 1.45 5.13
C LYS A 41 8.55 0.15 4.37
N LEU A 42 7.90 0.23 3.21
CA LEU A 42 7.70 -0.94 2.36
C LEU A 42 9.02 -1.49 1.84
N GLN A 43 9.97 -0.61 1.47
CA GLN A 43 11.30 -1.02 1.06
C GLN A 43 12.03 -1.71 2.20
N ALA A 44 11.92 -1.21 3.44
CA ALA A 44 12.52 -1.83 4.62
C ALA A 44 11.97 -3.25 4.86
N ILE A 45 10.67 -3.44 4.71
CA ILE A 45 10.05 -4.78 4.81
C ILE A 45 10.56 -5.69 3.70
N ARG A 46 10.61 -5.18 2.48
CA ARG A 46 11.13 -5.90 1.30
C ARG A 46 12.56 -6.39 1.54
N ASP A 47 13.40 -5.53 2.09
CA ASP A 47 14.81 -5.85 2.37
C ASP A 47 14.93 -6.86 3.50
N LYS A 48 14.14 -6.70 4.58
CA LYS A 48 14.14 -7.63 5.71
C LYS A 48 13.74 -9.04 5.30
N LEU A 49 12.71 -9.17 4.46
CA LEU A 49 12.21 -10.47 4.01
C LEU A 49 13.07 -11.06 2.89
N GLY A 50 13.80 -10.23 2.14
CA GLY A 50 14.54 -10.67 0.96
C GLY A 50 13.65 -11.22 -0.14
N LYS A 51 12.35 -10.89 -0.16
CA LYS A 51 11.35 -11.44 -1.07
C LYS A 51 10.49 -10.34 -1.67
N ALA A 52 10.04 -10.54 -2.90
CA ALA A 52 9.30 -9.54 -3.65
C ALA A 52 7.93 -9.24 -3.05
N ILE A 53 7.61 -7.94 -2.99
CA ILE A 53 6.30 -7.40 -2.62
C ILE A 53 5.64 -6.87 -3.88
N LYS A 54 4.35 -7.17 -4.05
CA LYS A 54 3.50 -6.58 -5.08
C LYS A 54 2.48 -5.65 -4.44
N VAL A 55 2.50 -4.37 -4.81
CA VAL A 55 1.46 -3.42 -4.43
C VAL A 55 0.24 -3.67 -5.31
N THR A 56 -0.89 -3.94 -4.69
CA THR A 56 -2.15 -4.21 -5.40
C THR A 56 -3.05 -2.97 -5.46
N SER A 57 -2.90 -2.04 -4.52
CA SER A 57 -3.62 -0.77 -4.53
C SER A 57 -2.80 0.28 -3.79
N GLY A 58 -2.48 1.37 -4.47
CA GLY A 58 -1.79 2.53 -3.89
C GLY A 58 -2.71 3.72 -3.80
N TYR A 59 -2.39 4.80 -4.51
CA TYR A 59 -3.21 6.00 -4.55
C TYR A 59 -4.58 5.70 -5.19
N ARG A 60 -5.62 6.29 -4.59
CA ARG A 60 -6.99 6.28 -5.16
C ARG A 60 -7.49 7.72 -5.20
N CYS A 61 -7.77 8.25 -6.39
CA CYS A 61 -8.46 9.53 -6.49
C CYS A 61 -9.86 9.43 -5.89
N ILE A 62 -10.49 10.57 -5.64
CA ILE A 62 -11.81 10.62 -4.99
C ILE A 62 -12.82 9.76 -5.75
N THR A 63 -12.87 9.90 -7.07
CA THR A 63 -13.81 9.18 -7.93
C THR A 63 -13.59 7.68 -7.88
N HIS A 64 -12.35 7.20 -8.00
CA HIS A 64 -12.05 5.78 -7.96
C HIS A 64 -12.35 5.17 -6.59
N ASN A 65 -11.97 5.86 -5.51
CA ASN A 65 -12.22 5.41 -4.14
C ASN A 65 -13.72 5.26 -3.85
N ALA A 66 -14.55 6.15 -4.38
CA ALA A 66 -16.00 6.15 -4.19
C ALA A 66 -16.73 5.19 -5.13
N SER A 67 -16.05 4.57 -6.11
CA SER A 67 -16.69 3.66 -7.06
C SER A 67 -17.28 2.44 -6.37
N LYS A 68 -18.34 1.86 -6.96
CA LYS A 68 -19.03 0.69 -6.41
C LYS A 68 -18.12 -0.53 -6.28
N THR A 69 -17.16 -0.67 -7.19
CA THR A 69 -16.22 -1.79 -7.17
C THR A 69 -15.18 -1.68 -6.07
N VAL A 70 -14.82 -0.47 -5.67
CA VAL A 70 -13.85 -0.21 -4.60
C VAL A 70 -14.55 -0.06 -3.25
N GLY A 71 -15.62 0.75 -3.20
CA GLY A 71 -16.39 0.98 -1.97
C GLY A 71 -15.57 1.54 -0.83
N GLY A 72 -14.57 2.37 -1.13
CA GLY A 72 -13.66 2.91 -0.13
C GLY A 72 -14.32 3.96 0.76
N SER A 73 -13.87 4.04 2.01
CA SER A 73 -14.28 5.11 2.92
C SER A 73 -13.91 6.48 2.35
N PRO A 74 -14.76 7.52 2.49
CA PRO A 74 -14.42 8.87 2.08
C PRO A 74 -13.14 9.40 2.74
N ASN A 75 -12.76 8.87 3.91
CA ASN A 75 -11.57 9.24 4.66
C ASN A 75 -10.43 8.24 4.48
N SER A 76 -10.51 7.35 3.49
CA SER A 76 -9.46 6.37 3.22
C SER A 76 -8.10 7.02 3.03
N LYS A 77 -7.07 6.45 3.64
CA LYS A 77 -5.69 6.93 3.50
C LYS A 77 -5.14 6.74 2.10
N HIS A 78 -5.73 5.84 1.30
CA HIS A 78 -5.41 5.69 -0.12
C HIS A 78 -5.63 7.00 -0.90
N ARG A 79 -6.62 7.81 -0.51
CA ARG A 79 -6.92 9.10 -1.16
C ARG A 79 -5.81 10.13 -1.01
N TYR A 80 -4.96 9.96 -0.01
CA TYR A 80 -3.89 10.92 0.31
C TYR A 80 -2.51 10.40 -0.05
N GLY A 81 -2.44 9.25 -0.74
CA GLY A 81 -1.17 8.61 -1.08
C GLY A 81 -0.45 8.02 0.12
N MET A 82 -1.13 7.87 1.25
CA MET A 82 -0.57 7.42 2.53
C MET A 82 -0.74 5.93 2.78
N ALA A 83 -1.44 5.21 1.91
CA ALA A 83 -1.77 3.81 2.11
C ALA A 83 -1.40 2.95 0.90
N ALA A 84 -1.06 1.71 1.18
CA ALA A 84 -0.91 0.67 0.17
C ALA A 84 -1.53 -0.63 0.67
N ASP A 85 -2.22 -1.30 -0.22
CA ASP A 85 -2.55 -2.70 -0.08
C ASP A 85 -1.50 -3.48 -0.88
N TRP A 86 -0.96 -4.51 -0.27
CA TRP A 86 0.13 -5.27 -0.90
C TRP A 86 0.11 -6.73 -0.49
N ARG A 87 0.81 -7.55 -1.24
CA ARG A 87 0.98 -8.97 -0.96
C ARG A 87 2.41 -9.40 -1.25
N MET A 88 2.79 -10.51 -0.67
CA MET A 88 4.01 -11.19 -1.07
C MET A 88 3.78 -11.91 -2.40
N VAL A 89 4.76 -11.88 -3.27
CA VAL A 89 4.75 -12.72 -4.48
C VAL A 89 4.84 -14.19 -4.07
N ASP A 90 5.70 -14.50 -3.11
CA ASP A 90 5.74 -15.81 -2.46
C ASP A 90 4.59 -15.93 -1.45
N ARG A 91 3.56 -16.69 -1.79
CA ARG A 91 2.35 -16.84 -0.98
C ARG A 91 2.50 -17.83 0.18
N SER A 92 3.68 -18.43 0.36
CA SER A 92 3.92 -19.39 1.45
C SER A 92 4.11 -18.72 2.81
N ILE A 93 4.28 -17.41 2.87
CA ILE A 93 4.51 -16.69 4.12
C ILE A 93 3.21 -16.64 4.92
N ASN A 94 3.30 -17.06 6.19
CA ASN A 94 2.16 -17.09 7.12
C ASN A 94 1.58 -15.68 7.32
N PRO A 95 0.24 -15.49 7.24
CA PRO A 95 -0.40 -14.18 7.41
C PRO A 95 -0.10 -13.53 8.76
N VAL A 96 -0.06 -14.30 9.84
CA VAL A 96 0.22 -13.77 11.18
C VAL A 96 1.65 -13.25 11.25
N ALA A 97 2.60 -14.02 10.73
CA ALA A 97 4.01 -13.60 10.67
C ALA A 97 4.18 -12.32 9.86
N LEU A 98 3.47 -12.22 8.75
CA LEU A 98 3.51 -11.05 7.88
C LEU A 98 2.94 -9.81 8.59
N GLY A 99 1.83 -9.98 9.31
CA GLY A 99 1.22 -8.92 10.12
C GLY A 99 2.15 -8.41 11.23
N ILE A 100 2.83 -9.33 11.91
CA ILE A 100 3.81 -8.98 12.96
C ILE A 100 4.97 -8.18 12.37
N ILE A 101 5.48 -8.59 11.22
CA ILE A 101 6.57 -7.88 10.55
C ILE A 101 6.11 -6.48 10.12
N ALA A 102 4.94 -6.38 9.49
CA ALA A 102 4.38 -5.09 9.07
C ALA A 102 4.21 -4.13 10.25
N ALA A 103 3.76 -4.64 11.40
CA ALA A 103 3.54 -3.85 12.61
C ALA A 103 4.84 -3.32 13.24
N GLN A 104 6.00 -3.83 12.86
CA GLN A 104 7.30 -3.28 13.27
C GLN A 104 7.61 -1.95 12.57
N TYR A 105 6.99 -1.70 11.42
CA TYR A 105 7.26 -0.53 10.58
C TYR A 105 6.09 0.44 10.52
N PHE A 106 4.85 -0.06 10.66
CA PHE A 106 3.64 0.73 10.54
C PHE A 106 2.79 0.63 11.80
N LYS A 107 2.21 1.76 12.22
CA LYS A 107 1.21 1.77 13.31
C LYS A 107 -0.15 1.26 12.85
N ALA A 108 -0.46 1.42 11.57
CA ALA A 108 -1.73 0.98 10.99
C ALA A 108 -1.50 -0.22 10.05
N VAL A 109 -2.03 -1.37 10.44
CA VAL A 109 -1.89 -2.63 9.71
C VAL A 109 -3.23 -3.35 9.66
N GLY A 110 -3.69 -3.67 8.46
CA GLY A 110 -4.86 -4.53 8.24
C GLY A 110 -4.45 -5.79 7.49
N ILE A 111 -5.02 -6.92 7.87
CA ILE A 111 -4.81 -8.20 7.18
C ILE A 111 -6.13 -8.63 6.56
N TYR A 112 -6.10 -8.89 5.26
CA TYR A 112 -7.25 -9.40 4.49
C TYR A 112 -6.88 -10.76 3.92
N TRP A 113 -7.67 -11.76 4.24
CA TRP A 113 -7.37 -13.15 3.92
C TRP A 113 -8.44 -13.71 3.00
N TYR A 114 -8.11 -13.87 1.71
CA TYR A 114 -9.03 -14.33 0.67
C TYR A 114 -8.43 -15.49 -0.10
N ASP A 115 -9.14 -16.61 -0.19
CA ASP A 115 -8.81 -17.73 -1.09
C ASP A 115 -7.33 -18.12 -1.07
N GLY A 116 -6.73 -18.20 0.12
CA GLY A 116 -5.33 -18.54 0.27
C GLY A 116 -4.36 -17.41 -0.06
N CYS A 117 -4.86 -16.22 -0.32
CA CYS A 117 -4.05 -15.02 -0.55
C CYS A 117 -4.20 -14.04 0.60
N THR A 118 -3.07 -13.61 1.15
CA THR A 118 -3.04 -12.57 2.18
C THR A 118 -2.74 -11.23 1.55
N ILE A 119 -3.66 -10.28 1.73
CA ILE A 119 -3.44 -8.88 1.38
C ILE A 119 -3.20 -8.10 2.68
N VAL A 120 -2.13 -7.33 2.71
CA VAL A 120 -1.79 -6.48 3.85
C VAL A 120 -2.10 -5.04 3.48
N HIS A 121 -2.88 -4.36 4.32
CA HIS A 121 -3.04 -2.91 4.26
C HIS A 121 -2.09 -2.28 5.25
N THR A 122 -1.30 -1.31 4.81
CA THR A 122 -0.50 -0.46 5.70
C THR A 122 -0.66 1.00 5.30
N ASP A 123 -0.67 1.87 6.29
CA ASP A 123 -0.69 3.31 6.04
C ASP A 123 0.14 4.07 7.06
N THR A 124 0.44 5.33 6.74
CA THR A 124 1.35 6.18 7.51
C THR A 124 0.63 7.12 8.49
N ARG A 125 -0.62 6.80 8.86
CA ARG A 125 -1.28 7.54 9.95
C ARG A 125 -0.48 7.45 11.23
N ASP A 126 -0.60 8.43 12.08
CA ASP A 126 0.13 8.48 13.34
C ASP A 126 -0.59 7.75 14.49
N ALA A 127 -1.81 7.29 14.28
CA ALA A 127 -2.57 6.53 15.26
C ALA A 127 -2.42 5.02 15.03
N LYS A 128 -2.30 4.26 16.12
CA LYS A 128 -2.27 2.79 16.06
C LYS A 128 -3.65 2.26 15.66
N ALA A 129 -3.68 1.41 14.65
CA ALA A 129 -4.89 0.73 14.20
C ALA A 129 -4.52 -0.63 13.61
N THR A 130 -5.13 -1.69 14.13
CA THR A 130 -4.90 -3.05 13.61
C THR A 130 -6.24 -3.74 13.43
N TRP A 131 -6.38 -4.48 12.32
CA TRP A 131 -7.59 -5.23 12.06
C TRP A 131 -7.32 -6.47 11.21
N LEU A 132 -8.23 -7.43 11.30
CA LEU A 132 -8.18 -8.68 10.56
C LEU A 132 -9.54 -8.90 9.89
N CYS A 133 -9.52 -9.19 8.60
CA CYS A 133 -10.70 -9.57 7.82
C CYS A 133 -10.43 -10.88 7.09
N ASP A 134 -11.34 -11.83 7.17
CA ASP A 134 -11.28 -13.11 6.48
C ASP A 134 -12.49 -13.35 5.57
#